data_f0a2b6118cc8bfcf07097f5511335db1
#
_entry.id   f0a2b6118cc8bfcf07097f5511335db1
#
_cell.length_a   1.000
_cell.length_b   1.000
_cell.length_c   1.000
_cell.angle_alpha   90.00
_cell.angle_beta   90.00
_cell.angle_gamma   90.00
#
_symmetry.space_group_name_H-M   'P 1'
#
loop_
_entity.id
_entity.type
_entity.pdbx_description
1 polymer ?
#
loop_
_entity_poly.entity_id
_entity_poly.type
_entity_poly.pdbx_seq_one_letter_code
_entity_poly.pdbx_strand_id
1 'polypeptide(L)'
;NKKINKDITNQLKNTEQLKTSPIKNINLKTTDKDSKKINITSFQDLIDQSFKDKEIELKYDLERNVKLVSFNKGKIDISFNEKLNKNFIKTLSEKLLLWTGERWIISLSKNSEAKSLYEKDLETKKEKLDEFAKTKIAQEIKKALPDALLTNIIEDKDD
;
A
#
# COMPACT_ATOMS: atom_id res chain seq x y z
N ASN A 1 9.83 61.49 -19.93
CA ASN A 1 8.72 60.51 -19.95
C ASN A 1 8.85 59.53 -21.11
N LYS A 2 9.96 58.83 -21.22
CA LYS A 2 10.14 57.74 -22.24
C LYS A 2 11.20 56.73 -21.76
N LYS A 3 11.03 56.14 -20.57
CA LYS A 3 11.95 55.09 -20.10
C LYS A 3 11.29 53.89 -19.41
N ILE A 4 10.00 53.74 -19.49
CA ILE A 4 9.29 52.67 -18.77
C ILE A 4 8.85 51.50 -19.69
N ASN A 5 9.01 51.59 -20.99
CA ASN A 5 8.50 50.55 -21.92
C ASN A 5 9.57 49.58 -22.46
N LYS A 6 10.80 49.60 -21.98
CA LYS A 6 11.81 48.65 -22.45
C LYS A 6 12.01 47.43 -21.57
N ASP A 7 11.60 47.48 -20.33
CA ASP A 7 11.80 46.36 -19.40
C ASP A 7 10.66 45.32 -19.44
N ILE A 8 9.49 45.73 -19.91
CA ILE A 8 8.33 44.81 -20.01
C ILE A 8 8.43 43.91 -21.25
N THR A 9 9.08 44.37 -22.31
CA THR A 9 9.25 43.58 -23.55
C THR A 9 10.31 42.51 -23.41
N ASN A 10 11.27 42.64 -22.48
CA ASN A 10 12.29 41.60 -22.25
C ASN A 10 11.84 40.48 -21.34
N GLN A 11 10.80 40.69 -20.53
CA GLN A 11 10.22 39.60 -19.74
C GLN A 11 9.28 38.68 -20.53
N LEU A 12 8.68 39.22 -21.60
CA LEU A 12 7.80 38.43 -22.49
C LEU A 12 8.57 37.56 -23.49
N LYS A 13 9.85 37.81 -23.72
CA LYS A 13 10.67 36.98 -24.62
C LYS A 13 11.24 35.72 -23.96
N ASN A 14 11.18 35.62 -22.65
CA ASN A 14 11.69 34.44 -21.93
C ASN A 14 10.63 33.35 -21.72
N THR A 15 9.36 33.59 -22.08
CA THR A 15 8.30 32.59 -21.99
C THR A 15 8.11 31.74 -23.26
N GLU A 16 8.79 32.08 -24.34
CA GLU A 16 8.71 31.29 -25.59
C GLU A 16 9.76 30.17 -25.70
N GLN A 17 10.61 29.97 -24.70
CA GLN A 17 11.58 28.87 -24.68
C GLN A 17 11.17 27.65 -23.83
N LEU A 18 9.93 27.59 -23.38
CA LEU A 18 9.32 26.31 -23.02
C LEU A 18 8.78 25.63 -24.29
N LYS A 19 9.58 25.57 -25.33
CA LYS A 19 9.39 24.55 -26.35
C LYS A 19 9.67 23.23 -25.65
N THR A 20 8.60 22.57 -25.31
CA THR A 20 8.57 21.16 -25.03
C THR A 20 9.50 20.44 -25.98
N SER A 21 10.67 20.07 -25.47
CA SER A 21 11.47 19.07 -26.18
C SER A 21 10.55 17.88 -26.37
N PRO A 22 10.39 17.34 -27.55
CA PRO A 22 9.62 16.12 -27.71
C PRO A 22 10.28 15.13 -26.79
N ILE A 23 9.48 14.61 -25.85
CA ILE A 23 9.86 13.48 -25.03
C ILE A 23 10.28 12.44 -26.05
N LYS A 24 11.60 12.23 -26.19
CA LYS A 24 12.12 11.12 -26.96
C LYS A 24 11.37 9.92 -26.41
N ASN A 25 10.60 9.29 -27.29
CA ASN A 25 10.01 7.99 -27.04
C ASN A 25 11.05 7.17 -26.29
N ILE A 26 10.85 7.05 -24.97
CA ILE A 26 11.48 6.00 -24.23
C ILE A 26 10.83 4.78 -24.86
N ASN A 27 11.51 4.16 -25.81
CA ASN A 27 11.23 2.81 -26.22
C ASN A 27 11.32 1.99 -24.93
N LEU A 28 10.19 1.89 -24.23
CA LEU A 28 10.00 0.75 -23.36
C LEU A 28 10.15 -0.43 -24.33
N LYS A 29 11.33 -1.05 -24.30
CA LYS A 29 11.46 -2.40 -24.77
C LYS A 29 10.41 -3.18 -23.99
N THR A 30 9.24 -3.34 -24.57
CA THR A 30 8.34 -4.41 -24.25
C THR A 30 9.15 -5.67 -24.50
N THR A 31 9.78 -6.16 -23.45
CA THR A 31 10.15 -7.57 -23.43
C THR A 31 8.81 -8.28 -23.47
N ASP A 32 8.45 -8.75 -24.65
CA ASP A 32 7.41 -9.75 -24.85
C ASP A 32 7.80 -11.01 -24.06
N LYS A 33 7.52 -10.94 -22.77
CA LYS A 33 7.18 -12.13 -21.99
C LYS A 33 5.66 -12.09 -21.95
N ASP A 34 5.03 -13.13 -22.50
CA ASP A 34 3.64 -13.46 -22.26
C ASP A 34 3.37 -13.44 -20.74
N SER A 35 3.28 -12.24 -20.19
CA SER A 35 2.96 -12.04 -18.81
C SER A 35 1.45 -12.23 -18.70
N LYS A 36 1.07 -13.45 -18.34
CA LYS A 36 -0.27 -13.86 -18.01
C LYS A 36 -0.84 -12.75 -17.11
N LYS A 37 -1.73 -11.92 -17.67
CA LYS A 37 -2.36 -10.83 -16.91
C LYS A 37 -3.01 -11.41 -15.66
N ILE A 38 -2.64 -10.86 -14.51
CA ILE A 38 -3.11 -11.33 -13.21
C ILE A 38 -4.39 -10.56 -12.89
N ASN A 39 -5.41 -11.27 -12.44
CA ASN A 39 -6.63 -10.65 -11.98
C ASN A 39 -6.53 -10.40 -10.46
N ILE A 40 -6.44 -9.14 -10.08
CA ILE A 40 -6.42 -8.71 -8.68
C ILE A 40 -7.83 -8.26 -8.32
N THR A 41 -8.51 -9.00 -7.47
CA THR A 41 -9.91 -8.77 -7.09
C THR A 41 -10.08 -8.28 -5.68
N SER A 42 -9.05 -8.44 -4.85
CA SER A 42 -9.05 -8.03 -3.45
C SER A 42 -7.74 -7.39 -3.04
N PHE A 43 -7.78 -6.69 -1.91
CA PHE A 43 -6.55 -6.12 -1.33
C PHE A 43 -5.58 -7.20 -0.86
N GLN A 44 -6.10 -8.37 -0.45
CA GLN A 44 -5.26 -9.52 -0.10
C GLN A 44 -4.53 -10.06 -1.33
N ASP A 45 -5.22 -10.19 -2.48
CA ASP A 45 -4.57 -10.62 -3.75
C ASP A 45 -3.40 -9.70 -4.12
N LEU A 46 -3.55 -8.38 -3.86
CA LEU A 46 -2.51 -7.41 -4.12
C LEU A 46 -1.27 -7.65 -3.23
N ILE A 47 -1.49 -7.94 -1.95
CA ILE A 47 -0.41 -8.26 -0.99
C ILE A 47 0.26 -9.58 -1.38
N ASP A 48 -0.51 -10.61 -1.69
CA ASP A 48 -0.01 -11.92 -2.08
C ASP A 48 0.80 -11.84 -3.40
N GLN A 49 0.36 -11.01 -4.33
CA GLN A 49 1.09 -10.77 -5.56
C GLN A 49 2.39 -10.01 -5.32
N SER A 50 2.38 -9.03 -4.44
CA SER A 50 3.60 -8.32 -4.03
C SER A 50 4.63 -9.28 -3.43
N PHE A 51 4.18 -10.24 -2.64
CA PHE A 51 5.05 -11.29 -2.08
C PHE A 51 5.59 -12.23 -3.16
N LYS A 52 4.74 -12.71 -4.09
CA LYS A 52 5.15 -13.59 -5.20
C LYS A 52 6.19 -12.93 -6.10
N ASP A 53 6.05 -11.62 -6.31
CA ASP A 53 6.95 -10.83 -7.16
C ASP A 53 8.19 -10.33 -6.41
N LYS A 54 8.35 -10.75 -5.14
CA LYS A 54 9.45 -10.37 -4.24
C LYS A 54 9.55 -8.88 -3.94
N GLU A 55 8.44 -8.16 -4.07
CA GLU A 55 8.32 -6.75 -3.72
C GLU A 55 8.09 -6.57 -2.21
N ILE A 56 9.11 -6.87 -1.42
CA ILE A 56 9.01 -6.96 0.04
C ILE A 56 8.68 -5.60 0.68
N GLU A 57 9.26 -4.51 0.19
CA GLU A 57 8.95 -3.16 0.68
C GLU A 57 7.50 -2.79 0.41
N LEU A 58 7.02 -3.05 -0.80
CA LEU A 58 5.63 -2.80 -1.18
C LEU A 58 4.67 -3.61 -0.30
N LYS A 59 4.95 -4.90 -0.11
CA LYS A 59 4.18 -5.76 0.80
C LYS A 59 4.14 -5.21 2.22
N TYR A 60 5.30 -4.84 2.76
CA TYR A 60 5.41 -4.28 4.10
C TYR A 60 4.56 -3.02 4.26
N ASP A 61 4.64 -2.09 3.31
CA ASP A 61 3.85 -0.87 3.33
C ASP A 61 2.35 -1.14 3.23
N LEU A 62 1.93 -2.06 2.36
CA LEU A 62 0.52 -2.46 2.22
C LEU A 62 -0.06 -3.05 3.51
N GLU A 63 0.71 -3.84 4.26
CA GLU A 63 0.25 -4.48 5.48
C GLU A 63 0.24 -3.54 6.69
N ARG A 64 1.24 -2.66 6.81
CA ARG A 64 1.52 -1.92 8.05
C ARG A 64 1.27 -0.42 7.96
N ASN A 65 1.61 0.19 6.85
CA ASN A 65 1.61 1.64 6.70
C ASN A 65 0.38 2.16 5.95
N VAL A 66 -0.28 1.29 5.20
CA VAL A 66 -1.50 1.57 4.45
C VAL A 66 -2.72 1.07 5.22
N LYS A 67 -3.75 1.88 5.22
CA LYS A 67 -5.07 1.58 5.77
C LYS A 67 -6.06 1.58 4.62
N LEU A 68 -6.66 0.43 4.34
CA LEU A 68 -7.62 0.29 3.26
C LEU A 68 -8.94 0.99 3.62
N VAL A 69 -9.37 1.91 2.78
CA VAL A 69 -10.68 2.58 2.88
C VAL A 69 -11.68 1.89 1.97
N SER A 70 -11.35 1.71 0.69
CA SER A 70 -12.18 0.91 -0.22
C SER A 70 -11.33 0.25 -1.30
N PHE A 71 -11.80 -0.88 -1.79
CA PHE A 71 -11.18 -1.63 -2.87
C PHE A 71 -12.23 -2.00 -3.91
N ASN A 72 -12.02 -1.53 -5.13
CA ASN A 72 -12.79 -1.91 -6.30
C ASN A 72 -11.82 -2.24 -7.43
N LYS A 73 -12.22 -3.10 -8.34
CA LYS A 73 -11.37 -3.40 -9.50
C LYS A 73 -11.04 -2.11 -10.27
N GLY A 74 -9.76 -1.83 -10.41
CA GLY A 74 -9.27 -0.62 -11.08
C GLY A 74 -9.22 0.63 -10.20
N LYS A 75 -9.69 0.58 -8.95
CA LYS A 75 -9.66 1.72 -8.03
C LYS A 75 -9.40 1.28 -6.59
N ILE A 76 -8.45 1.93 -5.94
CA ILE A 76 -8.11 1.71 -4.53
C ILE A 76 -8.14 3.05 -3.81
N ASP A 77 -8.92 3.14 -2.73
CA ASP A 77 -8.90 4.28 -1.82
C ASP A 77 -8.18 3.86 -0.54
N ILE A 78 -7.11 4.54 -0.21
CA ILE A 78 -6.28 4.25 0.95
C ILE A 78 -6.06 5.49 1.81
N SER A 79 -5.87 5.25 3.10
CA SER A 79 -5.25 6.18 4.03
C SER A 79 -3.89 5.63 4.43
N PHE A 80 -3.02 6.44 5.02
CA PHE A 80 -1.65 6.02 5.34
C PHE A 80 -1.14 6.72 6.59
N ASN A 81 -0.11 6.13 7.20
CA ASN A 81 0.64 6.73 8.30
C ASN A 81 1.90 7.45 7.78
N GLU A 82 2.57 8.18 8.66
CA GLU A 82 3.76 8.97 8.32
C GLU A 82 4.98 8.12 7.91
N LYS A 83 4.94 6.82 8.16
CA LYS A 83 6.02 5.88 7.85
C LYS A 83 5.96 5.35 6.41
N LEU A 84 4.90 5.69 5.66
CA LEU A 84 4.75 5.24 4.28
C LEU A 84 5.90 5.76 3.42
N ASN A 85 6.47 4.87 2.59
CA ASN A 85 7.51 5.23 1.64
C ASN A 85 7.00 6.29 0.66
N LYS A 86 7.80 7.33 0.43
CA LYS A 86 7.45 8.44 -0.48
C LYS A 86 7.19 7.98 -1.93
N ASN A 87 7.83 6.90 -2.34
CA ASN A 87 7.68 6.33 -3.68
C ASN A 87 6.55 5.29 -3.76
N PHE A 88 5.88 4.99 -2.66
CA PHE A 88 4.88 3.93 -2.57
C PHE A 88 3.81 4.02 -3.67
N ILE A 89 3.20 5.18 -3.86
CA ILE A 89 2.13 5.37 -4.86
C ILE A 89 2.64 5.09 -6.28
N LYS A 90 3.84 5.58 -6.59
CA LYS A 90 4.47 5.35 -7.89
C LYS A 90 4.73 3.87 -8.10
N THR A 91 5.39 3.22 -7.16
CA THR A 91 5.72 1.79 -7.22
C THR A 91 4.45 0.94 -7.33
N LEU A 92 3.44 1.22 -6.52
CA LEU A 92 2.16 0.51 -6.56
C LEU A 92 1.47 0.66 -7.91
N SER A 93 1.43 1.87 -8.46
CA SER A 93 0.81 2.14 -9.77
C SER A 93 1.52 1.41 -10.91
N GLU A 94 2.86 1.43 -10.92
CA GLU A 94 3.67 0.73 -11.91
C GLU A 94 3.49 -0.79 -11.83
N LYS A 95 3.47 -1.35 -10.62
CA LYS A 95 3.28 -2.78 -10.40
C LYS A 95 1.88 -3.24 -10.78
N LEU A 96 0.85 -2.50 -10.41
CA LEU A 96 -0.53 -2.81 -10.81
C LEU A 96 -0.67 -2.82 -12.34
N LEU A 97 -0.08 -1.84 -13.03
CA LEU A 97 -0.07 -1.80 -14.49
C LEU A 97 0.66 -3.02 -15.07
N LEU A 98 1.81 -3.38 -14.51
CA LEU A 98 2.60 -4.53 -14.96
C LEU A 98 1.83 -5.85 -14.78
N TRP A 99 1.20 -6.04 -13.63
CA TRP A 99 0.51 -7.29 -13.28
C TRP A 99 -0.83 -7.45 -13.99
N THR A 100 -1.63 -6.39 -14.04
CA THR A 100 -3.00 -6.45 -14.58
C THR A 100 -3.11 -5.99 -16.03
N GLY A 101 -2.13 -5.23 -16.52
CA GLY A 101 -2.18 -4.57 -17.83
C GLY A 101 -3.14 -3.39 -17.88
N GLU A 102 -3.72 -2.99 -16.76
CA GLU A 102 -4.69 -1.89 -16.64
C GLU A 102 -4.16 -0.80 -15.71
N ARG A 103 -4.50 0.45 -15.99
CA ARG A 103 -4.19 1.56 -15.09
C ARG A 103 -5.20 1.58 -13.96
N TRP A 104 -4.68 1.60 -12.75
CA TRP A 104 -5.48 1.71 -11.53
C TRP A 104 -5.48 3.13 -11.00
N ILE A 105 -6.61 3.55 -10.46
CA ILE A 105 -6.75 4.84 -9.76
C ILE A 105 -6.47 4.58 -8.28
N ILE A 106 -5.46 5.29 -7.74
CA ILE A 106 -5.11 5.23 -6.33
C ILE A 106 -5.47 6.57 -5.71
N SER A 107 -6.47 6.57 -4.85
CA SER A 107 -6.94 7.77 -4.15
C SER A 107 -6.43 7.75 -2.71
N LEU A 108 -5.99 8.91 -2.24
CA LEU A 108 -5.56 9.10 -0.86
C LEU A 108 -6.69 9.76 -0.07
N SER A 109 -7.14 9.09 0.98
CA SER A 109 -8.14 9.59 1.91
C SER A 109 -7.49 10.04 3.22
N LYS A 110 -8.04 11.07 3.83
CA LYS A 110 -7.65 11.51 5.17
C LYS A 110 -8.39 10.74 6.29
N ASN A 111 -9.07 9.65 5.96
CA ASN A 111 -9.78 8.86 6.95
C ASN A 111 -8.80 8.21 7.93
N SER A 112 -8.73 8.74 9.14
CA SER A 112 -7.85 8.24 10.21
C SER A 112 -8.43 7.05 10.97
N GLU A 113 -9.72 6.75 10.81
CA GLU A 113 -10.40 5.69 11.57
C GLU A 113 -10.14 4.28 11.01
N ALA A 114 -9.76 4.18 9.74
CA ALA A 114 -9.39 2.90 9.17
C ALA A 114 -8.14 2.34 9.87
N LYS A 115 -8.10 1.01 10.07
CA LYS A 115 -6.95 0.30 10.63
C LYS A 115 -6.18 -0.38 9.50
N SER A 116 -4.86 -0.47 9.63
CA SER A 116 -4.04 -1.30 8.76
C SER A 116 -4.35 -2.78 8.98
N LEU A 117 -3.96 -3.64 8.05
CA LEU A 117 -4.13 -5.09 8.21
C LEU A 117 -3.36 -5.60 9.43
N TYR A 118 -2.17 -5.08 9.65
CA TYR A 118 -1.37 -5.43 10.82
C TYR A 118 -2.04 -5.05 12.14
N GLU A 119 -2.63 -3.85 12.22
CA GLU A 119 -3.37 -3.41 13.42
C GLU A 119 -4.60 -4.29 13.68
N LYS A 120 -5.32 -4.69 12.62
CA LYS A 120 -6.46 -5.61 12.73
C LYS A 120 -6.03 -7.00 13.19
N ASP A 121 -4.91 -7.52 12.67
CA ASP A 121 -4.38 -8.82 13.08
C ASP A 121 -3.94 -8.83 14.55
N LEU A 122 -3.27 -7.77 15.01
CA LEU A 122 -2.92 -7.61 16.42
C LEU A 122 -4.15 -7.57 17.34
N GLU A 123 -5.20 -6.86 16.94
CA GLU A 123 -6.43 -6.76 17.68
C GLU A 123 -7.13 -8.12 17.78
N THR A 124 -7.24 -8.83 16.66
CA THR A 124 -7.82 -10.17 16.62
C THR A 124 -7.04 -11.16 17.51
N LYS A 125 -5.70 -11.11 17.47
CA LYS A 125 -4.86 -11.93 18.34
C LYS A 125 -5.08 -11.62 19.81
N LYS A 126 -5.18 -10.34 20.16
CA LYS A 126 -5.45 -9.92 21.53
C LYS A 126 -6.82 -10.40 22.00
N GLU A 127 -7.85 -10.26 21.19
CA GLU A 127 -9.19 -10.75 21.50
C GLU A 127 -9.19 -12.25 21.75
N LYS A 128 -8.55 -13.05 20.90
CA LYS A 128 -8.42 -14.52 21.08
C LYS A 128 -7.68 -14.86 22.38
N LEU A 129 -6.61 -14.15 22.71
CA LEU A 129 -5.89 -14.34 23.97
C LEU A 129 -6.76 -14.01 25.19
N ASP A 130 -7.52 -12.92 25.13
CA ASP A 130 -8.42 -12.49 26.21
C ASP A 130 -9.59 -13.48 26.38
N GLU A 131 -10.13 -14.02 25.30
CA GLU A 131 -11.16 -15.07 25.35
C GLU A 131 -10.62 -16.36 25.94
N PHE A 132 -9.45 -16.81 25.51
CA PHE A 132 -8.82 -18.01 26.06
C PHE A 132 -8.49 -17.86 27.53
N ALA A 133 -8.02 -16.69 27.98
CA ALA A 133 -7.71 -16.41 29.38
C ALA A 133 -8.92 -16.57 30.32
N LYS A 134 -10.14 -16.42 29.81
CA LYS A 134 -11.39 -16.61 30.52
C LYS A 134 -11.80 -18.07 30.62
N THR A 135 -11.20 -18.97 29.86
CA THR A 135 -11.53 -20.40 29.88
C THR A 135 -11.08 -21.06 31.20
N LYS A 136 -11.77 -22.12 31.56
CA LYS A 136 -11.47 -22.90 32.76
C LYS A 136 -10.06 -23.49 32.72
N ILE A 137 -9.63 -23.94 31.55
CA ILE A 137 -8.29 -24.50 31.27
C ILE A 137 -7.20 -23.43 31.53
N ALA A 138 -7.37 -22.24 31.01
CA ALA A 138 -6.41 -21.15 31.21
C ALA A 138 -6.30 -20.76 32.69
N GLN A 139 -7.41 -20.75 33.43
CA GLN A 139 -7.44 -20.47 34.87
C GLN A 139 -6.72 -21.56 35.67
N GLU A 140 -6.89 -22.84 35.30
CA GLU A 140 -6.20 -23.96 35.94
C GLU A 140 -4.70 -23.91 35.67
N ILE A 141 -4.28 -23.60 34.44
CA ILE A 141 -2.86 -23.40 34.09
C ILE A 141 -2.27 -22.26 34.94
N LYS A 142 -2.97 -21.14 35.07
CA LYS A 142 -2.50 -20.00 35.83
C LYS A 142 -2.39 -20.30 37.35
N LYS A 143 -3.24 -21.17 37.89
CA LYS A 143 -3.12 -21.63 39.26
C LYS A 143 -1.90 -22.51 39.45
N ALA A 144 -1.62 -23.40 38.53
CA ALA A 144 -0.46 -24.29 38.56
C ALA A 144 0.86 -23.56 38.29
N LEU A 145 0.84 -22.56 37.42
CA LEU A 145 2.00 -21.79 36.96
C LEU A 145 1.67 -20.28 37.05
N PRO A 146 1.78 -19.64 38.23
CA PRO A 146 1.37 -18.23 38.41
C PRO A 146 2.15 -17.24 37.54
N ASP A 147 3.41 -17.57 37.22
CA ASP A 147 4.30 -16.72 36.40
C ASP A 147 4.18 -16.98 34.89
N ALA A 148 3.33 -17.92 34.47
CA ALA A 148 3.13 -18.21 33.06
C ALA A 148 2.37 -17.07 32.37
N LEU A 149 2.92 -16.65 31.23
CA LEU A 149 2.30 -15.65 30.35
C LEU A 149 1.81 -16.34 29.07
N LEU A 150 0.53 -16.14 28.76
CA LEU A 150 -0.03 -16.58 27.49
C LEU A 150 0.40 -15.61 26.39
N THR A 151 1.21 -16.06 25.45
CA THR A 151 1.80 -15.23 24.40
C THR A 151 1.17 -15.48 23.03
N ASN A 152 0.68 -16.69 22.77
CA ASN A 152 0.09 -17.06 21.50
C ASN A 152 -0.83 -18.27 21.62
N ILE A 153 -1.82 -18.36 20.73
CA ILE A 153 -2.68 -19.52 20.55
C ILE A 153 -2.43 -20.06 19.14
N ILE A 154 -2.03 -21.30 19.05
CA ILE A 154 -1.87 -22.02 17.79
C ILE A 154 -3.08 -22.93 17.65
N GLU A 155 -3.90 -22.68 16.65
CA GLU A 155 -4.99 -23.58 16.28
C GLU A 155 -4.40 -24.62 15.32
N ASP A 156 -4.38 -25.89 15.74
CA ASP A 156 -4.09 -26.97 14.81
C ASP A 156 -5.26 -27.03 13.81
N LYS A 157 -4.97 -26.74 12.56
CA LYS A 157 -5.91 -27.04 11.48
C LYS A 157 -5.82 -28.53 11.27
N ASP A 158 -6.78 -29.27 11.81
CA ASP A 158 -7.00 -30.64 11.42
C ASP A 158 -7.27 -30.66 9.89
N ASP A 159 -6.35 -31.27 9.19
CA ASP A 159 -6.48 -31.52 7.75
C ASP A 159 -7.61 -32.51 7.44
#